data_18864ec04fa22bfb2ae67e16f0dd78dc
#
_entry.id   18864ec04fa22bfb2ae67e16f0dd78dc
#
_cell.length_a   1.000
_cell.length_b   1.000
_cell.length_c   1.000
_cell.angle_alpha   90.00
_cell.angle_beta   90.00
_cell.angle_gamma   90.00
#
_symmetry.space_group_name_H-M   'P 1'
#
loop_
_entity.id
_entity.type
_entity.pdbx_description
1 polymer ?
#
loop_
_entity_poly.entity_id
_entity_poly.type
_entity_poly.pdbx_seq_one_letter_code
_entity_poly.pdbx_strand_id
1 'polypeptide(L)'
;QYHNTTMKSMGGDVAVSLPYQQPRHTITLDEAAAACARKGEGWHLMTNTEFAYLLHEAEELGHTIGGNTNHGSNADNPQEKGVVYDSAGRTLTGCDPLTWSHDGTAGGVFGICGNFWEFVTGLRLHKGVVEYTKDNDAAVEGYKDEAPDWTVAEVNGKPLKLYGSSDGGVVMSTAGKIEKDWDGCHIAELQLEELEDVPEIAYKLGIVPHDWKNETAGIWADSELE
;
A
#
# COMPACT_ATOMS: atom_id res chain seq x y z
N GLN A 1 -2.37 -6.07 14.57
CA GLN A 1 -1.53 -6.90 13.69
C GLN A 1 -0.22 -6.17 13.40
N TYR A 2 0.79 -6.88 12.90
CA TYR A 2 2.12 -6.36 12.55
C TYR A 2 2.48 -6.85 11.16
N HIS A 3 3.52 -6.29 10.55
CA HIS A 3 4.14 -6.90 9.39
C HIS A 3 4.32 -8.40 9.60
N ASN A 4 3.98 -9.18 8.58
CA ASN A 4 4.10 -10.62 8.71
C ASN A 4 5.55 -11.08 8.58
N THR A 5 5.92 -12.04 9.37
CA THR A 5 7.06 -12.92 9.12
C THR A 5 6.54 -14.25 8.60
N THR A 6 7.42 -15.19 8.25
CA THR A 6 7.01 -16.52 7.82
C THR A 6 7.59 -17.60 8.74
N MET A 7 6.81 -18.65 8.97
CA MET A 7 7.28 -19.88 9.62
C MET A 7 7.23 -21.03 8.63
N LYS A 8 8.23 -21.91 8.70
CA LYS A 8 8.27 -23.13 7.88
C LYS A 8 7.16 -24.08 8.31
N SER A 9 6.45 -24.62 7.34
CA SER A 9 5.50 -25.73 7.50
C SER A 9 5.76 -26.82 6.48
N MET A 10 5.08 -27.95 6.60
CA MET A 10 5.22 -29.07 5.63
C MET A 10 4.73 -28.69 4.22
N GLY A 11 3.86 -27.68 4.09
CA GLY A 11 3.33 -27.18 2.81
C GLY A 11 4.02 -25.94 2.27
N GLY A 12 5.09 -25.45 2.92
CA GLY A 12 5.80 -24.22 2.57
C GLY A 12 5.69 -23.15 3.66
N ASP A 13 6.10 -21.91 3.35
CA ASP A 13 6.06 -20.81 4.31
C ASP A 13 4.63 -20.40 4.62
N VAL A 14 4.32 -20.17 5.90
CA VAL A 14 3.03 -19.66 6.39
C VAL A 14 3.25 -18.26 6.97
N ALA A 15 2.42 -17.32 6.59
CA ALA A 15 2.45 -15.98 7.14
C ALA A 15 1.99 -15.99 8.61
N VAL A 16 2.73 -15.33 9.48
CA VAL A 16 2.41 -15.19 10.90
C VAL A 16 2.69 -13.76 11.37
N SER A 17 1.82 -13.24 12.23
CA SER A 17 1.99 -11.93 12.85
C SER A 17 2.47 -12.13 14.28
N LEU A 18 3.77 -12.02 14.50
CA LEU A 18 4.43 -12.23 15.80
C LEU A 18 5.27 -10.99 16.15
N PRO A 19 5.31 -10.59 17.43
CA PRO A 19 6.19 -9.49 17.87
C PRO A 19 7.65 -9.92 17.87
N TYR A 20 8.55 -8.93 17.80
CA TYR A 20 10.01 -9.07 17.87
C TYR A 20 10.60 -10.02 16.80
N GLN A 21 9.99 -10.05 15.62
CA GLN A 21 10.49 -10.83 14.49
C GLN A 21 10.97 -9.89 13.39
N GLN A 22 11.90 -10.37 12.57
CA GLN A 22 12.24 -9.70 11.33
C GLN A 22 11.05 -9.85 10.35
N PRO A 23 10.51 -8.78 9.79
CA PRO A 23 9.52 -8.87 8.74
C PRO A 23 10.03 -9.71 7.57
N ARG A 24 9.17 -10.48 6.94
CA ARG A 24 9.52 -11.21 5.71
C ARG A 24 9.64 -10.22 4.55
N HIS A 25 10.80 -10.17 3.94
CA HIS A 25 11.09 -9.34 2.76
C HIS A 25 11.74 -10.18 1.66
N THR A 26 12.01 -9.58 0.51
CA THR A 26 12.56 -10.27 -0.66
C THR A 26 11.70 -11.48 -1.03
N ILE A 27 10.44 -11.22 -1.27
CA ILE A 27 9.38 -12.18 -1.56
C ILE A 27 8.57 -11.65 -2.73
N THR A 28 8.08 -12.51 -3.61
CA THR A 28 7.16 -12.12 -4.69
C THR A 28 5.73 -11.98 -4.16
N LEU A 29 4.88 -11.29 -4.93
CA LEU A 29 3.45 -11.17 -4.62
C LEU A 29 2.78 -12.55 -4.48
N ASP A 30 3.07 -13.48 -5.41
CA ASP A 30 2.53 -14.83 -5.38
C ASP A 30 2.97 -15.62 -4.14
N GLU A 31 4.24 -15.50 -3.75
CA GLU A 31 4.76 -16.14 -2.54
C GLU A 31 4.10 -15.56 -1.28
N ALA A 32 3.88 -14.25 -1.22
CA ALA A 32 3.21 -13.58 -0.12
C ALA A 32 1.74 -14.02 -0.02
N ALA A 33 1.00 -14.00 -1.13
CA ALA A 33 -0.38 -14.45 -1.19
C ALA A 33 -0.51 -15.93 -0.80
N ALA A 34 0.37 -16.79 -1.33
CA ALA A 34 0.38 -18.21 -0.97
C ALA A 34 0.71 -18.45 0.52
N ALA A 35 1.61 -17.66 1.11
CA ALA A 35 1.93 -17.75 2.53
C ALA A 35 0.74 -17.36 3.42
N CYS A 36 -0.03 -16.36 3.03
CA CYS A 36 -1.25 -15.96 3.72
C CYS A 36 -2.33 -17.06 3.59
N ALA A 37 -2.60 -17.54 2.39
CA ALA A 37 -3.61 -18.57 2.13
C ALA A 37 -3.32 -19.90 2.87
N ARG A 38 -2.05 -20.25 3.12
CA ARG A 38 -1.69 -21.45 3.90
C ARG A 38 -2.07 -21.38 5.37
N LYS A 39 -2.53 -20.26 5.89
CA LYS A 39 -3.10 -20.17 7.24
C LYS A 39 -4.46 -20.87 7.34
N GLY A 40 -5.15 -21.09 6.24
CA GLY A 40 -6.45 -21.73 6.14
C GLY A 40 -7.50 -20.90 5.44
N GLU A 41 -8.71 -21.42 5.38
CA GLU A 41 -9.85 -20.76 4.75
C GLU A 41 -10.10 -19.36 5.37
N GLY A 42 -10.37 -18.35 4.51
CA GLY A 42 -10.62 -16.98 4.92
C GLY A 42 -9.35 -16.12 5.17
N TRP A 43 -8.16 -16.72 5.10
CA TRP A 43 -6.91 -15.98 5.19
C TRP A 43 -6.38 -15.63 3.80
N HIS A 44 -6.12 -14.35 3.57
CA HIS A 44 -5.62 -13.81 2.32
C HIS A 44 -4.56 -12.74 2.54
N LEU A 45 -3.87 -12.34 1.50
CA LEU A 45 -3.04 -11.14 1.50
C LEU A 45 -3.97 -9.92 1.60
N MET A 46 -3.57 -8.90 2.34
CA MET A 46 -4.36 -7.67 2.48
C MET A 46 -4.77 -7.13 1.11
N THR A 47 -6.04 -6.81 0.97
CA THR A 47 -6.54 -6.18 -0.25
C THR A 47 -6.38 -4.67 -0.18
N ASN A 48 -6.39 -4.01 -1.35
CA ASN A 48 -6.38 -2.55 -1.42
C ASN A 48 -7.61 -1.93 -0.72
N THR A 49 -8.76 -2.59 -0.79
CA THR A 49 -9.98 -2.13 -0.10
C THR A 49 -9.79 -2.13 1.42
N GLU A 50 -9.17 -3.17 1.97
CA GLU A 50 -8.86 -3.26 3.40
C GLU A 50 -7.81 -2.24 3.81
N PHE A 51 -6.77 -2.06 3.01
CA PHE A 51 -5.74 -1.05 3.25
C PHE A 51 -6.34 0.37 3.24
N ALA A 52 -7.12 0.71 2.20
CA ALA A 52 -7.81 1.99 2.10
C ALA A 52 -8.76 2.23 3.27
N TYR A 53 -9.46 1.20 3.75
CA TYR A 53 -10.31 1.31 4.93
C TYR A 53 -9.52 1.74 6.18
N LEU A 54 -8.35 1.15 6.42
CA LEU A 54 -7.50 1.53 7.56
C LEU A 54 -7.00 2.98 7.46
N LEU A 55 -6.68 3.44 6.26
CA LEU A 55 -6.28 4.84 6.04
C LEU A 55 -7.44 5.80 6.32
N HIS A 56 -8.64 5.50 5.81
CA HIS A 56 -9.83 6.32 6.06
C HIS A 56 -10.26 6.32 7.53
N GLU A 57 -10.16 5.17 8.21
CA GLU A 57 -10.44 5.11 9.66
C GLU A 57 -9.49 6.00 10.45
N ALA A 58 -8.20 6.00 10.12
CA ALA A 58 -7.22 6.90 10.73
C ALA A 58 -7.57 8.38 10.48
N GLU A 59 -7.93 8.74 9.25
CA GLU A 59 -8.37 10.08 8.88
C GLU A 59 -9.61 10.52 9.67
N GLU A 60 -10.64 9.68 9.76
CA GLU A 60 -11.87 9.94 10.54
C GLU A 60 -11.59 10.14 12.03
N LEU A 61 -10.61 9.42 12.58
CA LEU A 61 -10.16 9.57 13.96
C LEU A 61 -9.27 10.82 14.16
N GLY A 62 -8.87 11.49 13.10
CA GLY A 62 -7.89 12.59 13.15
C GLY A 62 -6.50 12.11 13.59
N HIS A 63 -6.18 10.85 13.30
CA HIS A 63 -4.92 10.20 13.67
C HIS A 63 -3.97 10.15 12.49
N THR A 64 -2.76 10.72 12.64
CA THR A 64 -1.68 10.55 11.67
C THR A 64 -0.90 9.29 12.00
N ILE A 65 -0.91 8.33 11.07
CA ILE A 65 -0.21 7.06 11.24
C ILE A 65 1.30 7.30 11.14
N GLY A 66 2.01 7.12 12.24
CA GLY A 66 3.47 7.15 12.26
C GLY A 66 4.08 5.86 11.71
N GLY A 67 5.39 5.88 11.49
CA GLY A 67 6.10 4.70 10.99
C GLY A 67 7.61 4.85 10.98
N ASN A 68 8.31 3.77 10.62
CA ASN A 68 9.74 3.80 10.40
C ASN A 68 10.07 4.45 9.04
N THR A 69 10.04 5.75 8.99
CA THR A 69 10.32 6.56 7.78
C THR A 69 11.75 7.12 7.77
N ASN A 70 12.49 6.95 8.87
CA ASN A 70 13.87 7.44 8.99
C ASN A 70 14.72 6.53 9.89
N HIS A 71 15.31 5.46 9.32
CA HIS A 71 16.30 4.60 9.98
C HIS A 71 15.95 4.18 11.42
N GLY A 72 14.74 3.65 11.60
CA GLY A 72 14.27 3.14 12.90
C GLY A 72 13.45 4.15 13.69
N SER A 73 13.20 5.33 13.14
CA SER A 73 12.38 6.38 13.74
C SER A 73 11.37 6.95 12.76
N ASN A 74 10.38 7.67 13.30
CA ASN A 74 9.50 8.51 12.49
C ASN A 74 10.24 9.81 12.13
N ALA A 75 10.26 10.18 10.84
CA ALA A 75 10.90 11.40 10.37
C ALA A 75 10.27 12.67 10.96
N ASP A 76 8.94 12.68 11.11
CA ASP A 76 8.19 13.82 11.64
C ASP A 76 8.23 13.91 13.16
N ASN A 77 8.46 12.78 13.84
CA ASN A 77 8.65 12.73 15.28
C ASN A 77 9.81 11.78 15.66
N PRO A 78 11.06 12.25 15.64
CA PRO A 78 12.25 11.40 15.89
C PRO A 78 12.34 10.78 17.29
N GLN A 79 11.46 11.14 18.22
CA GLN A 79 11.34 10.48 19.51
C GLN A 79 10.61 9.13 19.42
N GLU A 80 9.79 8.95 18.41
CA GLU A 80 9.12 7.69 18.11
C GLU A 80 10.08 6.75 17.39
N LYS A 81 10.38 5.62 18.02
CA LYS A 81 11.39 4.66 17.53
C LYS A 81 10.90 3.24 17.69
N GLY A 82 11.12 2.44 16.65
CA GLY A 82 11.05 0.98 16.74
C GLY A 82 12.39 0.37 17.18
N VAL A 83 12.43 -0.95 17.30
CA VAL A 83 13.66 -1.69 17.62
C VAL A 83 14.39 -2.08 16.34
N VAL A 84 15.48 -1.38 16.04
CA VAL A 84 16.30 -1.60 14.85
C VAL A 84 17.04 -2.93 14.94
N TYR A 85 17.08 -3.71 13.87
CA TYR A 85 17.78 -4.99 13.81
C TYR A 85 18.92 -5.06 12.77
N ASP A 86 19.00 -4.09 11.84
CA ASP A 86 20.04 -4.09 10.81
C ASP A 86 20.60 -2.69 10.51
N SER A 87 21.63 -2.64 9.67
CA SER A 87 22.29 -1.39 9.28
C SER A 87 21.47 -0.50 8.35
N ALA A 88 20.40 -0.99 7.76
CA ALA A 88 19.47 -0.21 6.95
C ALA A 88 18.42 0.52 7.81
N GLY A 89 18.45 0.31 9.13
CA GLY A 89 17.52 0.93 10.06
C GLY A 89 16.14 0.27 10.10
N ARG A 90 16.03 -0.97 9.64
CA ARG A 90 14.76 -1.70 9.67
C ARG A 90 14.40 -2.14 11.08
N THR A 91 13.12 -2.11 11.42
CA THR A 91 12.63 -2.43 12.76
C THR A 91 11.97 -3.80 12.83
N LEU A 92 12.08 -4.42 14.01
CA LEU A 92 11.37 -5.65 14.34
C LEU A 92 9.86 -5.41 14.43
N THR A 93 9.07 -6.42 14.13
CA THR A 93 7.62 -6.39 14.25
C THR A 93 7.14 -6.22 15.69
N GLY A 94 6.04 -5.50 15.89
CA GLY A 94 5.33 -5.43 17.18
C GLY A 94 6.11 -4.81 18.35
N CYS A 95 7.09 -3.98 18.04
CA CYS A 95 7.82 -3.17 19.03
C CYS A 95 7.72 -1.68 18.68
N ASP A 96 6.75 -1.33 17.89
CA ASP A 96 6.50 0.01 17.42
C ASP A 96 5.69 0.82 18.46
N PRO A 97 5.86 2.15 18.51
CA PRO A 97 4.99 3.03 19.30
C PRO A 97 3.52 2.87 18.91
N LEU A 98 2.59 3.11 19.85
CA LEU A 98 1.14 3.00 19.57
C LEU A 98 0.68 3.95 18.45
N THR A 99 1.32 5.10 18.33
CA THR A 99 1.07 6.08 17.25
C THR A 99 1.36 5.54 15.84
N TRP A 100 2.03 4.37 15.73
CA TRP A 100 2.29 3.71 14.45
C TRP A 100 1.22 2.68 14.06
N SER A 101 0.18 2.50 14.90
CA SER A 101 -1.01 1.76 14.50
C SER A 101 -2.02 2.69 13.82
N HIS A 102 -2.89 2.14 12.97
CA HIS A 102 -3.87 2.92 12.21
C HIS A 102 -4.85 3.72 13.09
N ASP A 103 -5.10 3.25 14.30
CA ASP A 103 -6.05 3.86 15.26
C ASP A 103 -5.40 4.42 16.53
N GLY A 104 -4.08 4.41 16.62
CA GLY A 104 -3.32 4.86 17.79
C GLY A 104 -3.43 3.94 19.02
N THR A 105 -3.97 2.73 18.88
CA THR A 105 -4.18 1.79 20.00
C THR A 105 -3.36 0.51 19.86
N ALA A 106 -3.22 -0.22 20.96
CA ALA A 106 -2.55 -1.52 20.99
C ALA A 106 -3.34 -2.61 20.23
N GLY A 107 -4.63 -2.41 19.99
CA GLY A 107 -5.48 -3.30 19.22
C GLY A 107 -5.42 -3.07 17.71
N GLY A 108 -4.86 -1.95 17.31
CA GLY A 108 -4.79 -1.52 15.92
C GLY A 108 -3.86 -2.35 15.04
N VAL A 109 -3.85 -2.02 13.75
CA VAL A 109 -2.97 -2.61 12.74
C VAL A 109 -1.72 -1.75 12.64
N PHE A 110 -0.56 -2.36 12.82
CA PHE A 110 0.76 -1.73 12.72
C PHE A 110 1.42 -2.06 11.39
N GLY A 111 2.39 -1.25 10.99
CA GLY A 111 3.16 -1.46 9.78
C GLY A 111 2.47 -0.92 8.53
N ILE A 112 1.55 0.02 8.69
CA ILE A 112 0.89 0.71 7.57
C ILE A 112 1.82 1.73 6.91
N CYS A 113 2.75 2.30 7.69
CA CYS A 113 3.64 3.35 7.23
C CYS A 113 5.11 2.95 7.45
N GLY A 114 5.92 3.04 6.40
CA GLY A 114 7.37 2.85 6.46
C GLY A 114 7.84 1.40 6.70
N ASN A 115 9.09 1.27 7.08
CA ASN A 115 9.83 0.03 7.34
C ASN A 115 10.05 -0.85 6.10
N PHE A 116 9.00 -1.34 5.45
CA PHE A 116 9.02 -2.14 4.22
C PHE A 116 7.87 -1.73 3.30
N TRP A 117 8.07 -1.98 2.03
CA TRP A 117 6.99 -1.92 1.06
C TRP A 117 6.07 -3.11 1.27
N GLU A 118 4.77 -2.87 1.16
CA GLU A 118 3.75 -3.88 1.37
C GLU A 118 2.99 -4.15 0.08
N PHE A 119 2.80 -5.43 -0.21
CA PHE A 119 1.91 -5.85 -1.28
C PHE A 119 0.46 -5.78 -0.83
N VAL A 120 -0.38 -5.20 -1.67
CA VAL A 120 -1.84 -5.31 -1.60
C VAL A 120 -2.37 -5.95 -2.89
N THR A 121 -3.53 -6.57 -2.83
CA THR A 121 -4.23 -7.14 -3.98
C THR A 121 -5.50 -6.33 -4.29
N GLY A 122 -6.07 -6.52 -5.47
CA GLY A 122 -7.34 -5.87 -5.82
C GLY A 122 -7.22 -4.42 -6.33
N LEU A 123 -6.01 -3.92 -6.55
CA LEU A 123 -5.72 -2.69 -7.28
C LEU A 123 -4.57 -2.99 -8.25
N ARG A 124 -4.67 -2.49 -9.48
CA ARG A 124 -3.59 -2.59 -10.46
C ARG A 124 -3.55 -1.40 -11.41
N LEU A 125 -2.42 -1.24 -12.07
CA LEU A 125 -2.29 -0.38 -13.25
C LEU A 125 -2.19 -1.27 -14.48
N HIS A 126 -3.26 -1.31 -15.28
CA HIS A 126 -3.25 -2.00 -16.56
C HIS A 126 -3.01 -1.01 -17.69
N LYS A 127 -1.81 -1.03 -18.28
CA LYS A 127 -1.37 -0.04 -19.27
C LYS A 127 -1.65 1.41 -18.80
N GLY A 128 -1.28 1.68 -17.53
CA GLY A 128 -1.46 2.96 -16.88
C GLY A 128 -2.90 3.30 -16.46
N VAL A 129 -3.88 2.49 -16.81
CA VAL A 129 -5.28 2.66 -16.34
C VAL A 129 -5.41 2.08 -14.95
N VAL A 130 -6.00 2.83 -14.04
CA VAL A 130 -6.29 2.38 -12.68
C VAL A 130 -7.49 1.43 -12.71
N GLU A 131 -7.28 0.19 -12.29
CA GLU A 131 -8.32 -0.83 -12.18
C GLU A 131 -8.36 -1.40 -10.76
N TYR A 132 -9.55 -1.72 -10.27
CA TYR A 132 -9.77 -2.26 -8.93
C TYR A 132 -10.83 -3.35 -8.92
N THR A 133 -10.83 -4.19 -7.90
CA THR A 133 -11.88 -5.17 -7.65
C THR A 133 -12.96 -4.56 -6.76
N LYS A 134 -14.24 -4.81 -7.09
CA LYS A 134 -15.38 -4.38 -6.27
C LYS A 134 -15.58 -5.32 -5.07
N ASP A 135 -16.32 -4.82 -4.09
CA ASP A 135 -16.88 -5.61 -2.98
C ASP A 135 -15.84 -6.46 -2.22
N ASN A 136 -14.57 -6.07 -2.29
CA ASN A 136 -13.43 -6.80 -1.71
C ASN A 136 -13.24 -8.22 -2.30
N ASP A 137 -13.63 -8.44 -3.56
CA ASP A 137 -13.58 -9.77 -4.19
C ASP A 137 -12.16 -10.34 -4.26
N ALA A 138 -11.13 -9.51 -4.26
CA ALA A 138 -9.74 -9.96 -4.18
C ALA A 138 -9.42 -10.77 -2.91
N ALA A 139 -10.18 -10.60 -1.84
CA ALA A 139 -10.06 -11.39 -0.61
C ALA A 139 -10.58 -12.83 -0.78
N VAL A 140 -11.60 -13.02 -1.60
CA VAL A 140 -12.29 -14.31 -1.77
C VAL A 140 -11.65 -15.17 -2.86
N GLU A 141 -11.33 -14.54 -4.00
CA GLU A 141 -10.85 -15.27 -5.19
C GLU A 141 -9.33 -15.41 -5.24
N GLY A 142 -8.65 -14.70 -4.35
CA GLY A 142 -7.21 -14.60 -4.36
C GLY A 142 -6.71 -13.75 -5.55
N TYR A 143 -5.46 -13.36 -5.48
CA TYR A 143 -4.81 -12.64 -6.57
C TYR A 143 -4.56 -13.59 -7.75
N LYS A 144 -5.22 -13.33 -8.88
CA LYS A 144 -4.87 -13.86 -10.20
C LYS A 144 -5.16 -12.78 -11.23
N ASP A 145 -4.22 -12.55 -12.15
CA ASP A 145 -4.40 -11.58 -13.25
C ASP A 145 -5.62 -11.88 -14.13
N GLU A 146 -6.04 -13.14 -14.19
CA GLU A 146 -7.12 -13.64 -15.04
C GLU A 146 -8.51 -13.65 -14.39
N ALA A 147 -8.62 -13.33 -13.13
CA ALA A 147 -9.87 -13.20 -12.36
C ALA A 147 -9.68 -12.08 -11.36
N PRO A 148 -10.67 -11.44 -10.89
CA PRO A 148 -12.09 -11.36 -11.15
C PRO A 148 -12.41 -10.17 -12.08
N ASP A 149 -13.68 -9.75 -12.13
CA ASP A 149 -14.16 -8.60 -12.90
C ASP A 149 -13.46 -7.29 -12.48
N TRP A 150 -12.31 -7.03 -13.10
CA TRP A 150 -11.60 -5.76 -12.91
C TRP A 150 -12.48 -4.60 -13.37
N THR A 151 -12.63 -3.62 -12.52
CA THR A 151 -13.38 -2.41 -12.77
C THR A 151 -12.43 -1.24 -13.00
N VAL A 152 -12.62 -0.55 -14.10
CA VAL A 152 -11.88 0.68 -14.40
C VAL A 152 -12.33 1.77 -13.44
N ALA A 153 -11.37 2.44 -12.77
CA ALA A 153 -11.65 3.66 -12.04
C ALA A 153 -11.95 4.78 -13.04
N GLU A 154 -13.09 5.43 -12.90
CA GLU A 154 -13.55 6.45 -13.85
C GLU A 154 -13.83 7.79 -13.16
N VAL A 155 -13.54 8.86 -13.88
CA VAL A 155 -13.92 10.23 -13.54
C VAL A 155 -14.77 10.80 -14.67
N ASN A 156 -16.04 11.08 -14.41
CA ASN A 156 -17.00 11.57 -15.40
C ASN A 156 -17.09 10.68 -16.67
N GLY A 157 -17.03 9.34 -16.48
CA GLY A 157 -17.09 8.35 -17.56
C GLY A 157 -15.81 8.21 -18.39
N LYS A 158 -14.68 8.77 -17.92
CA LYS A 158 -13.36 8.60 -18.53
C LYS A 158 -12.46 7.80 -17.59
N PRO A 159 -11.64 6.86 -18.10
CA PRO A 159 -10.70 6.11 -17.30
C PRO A 159 -9.70 7.01 -16.56
N LEU A 160 -9.49 6.76 -15.27
CA LEU A 160 -8.41 7.36 -14.49
C LEU A 160 -7.10 6.65 -14.83
N LYS A 161 -6.06 7.42 -15.07
CA LYS A 161 -4.74 6.93 -15.44
C LYS A 161 -3.65 7.49 -14.53
N LEU A 162 -2.61 6.68 -14.32
CA LEU A 162 -1.33 7.09 -13.72
C LEU A 162 -0.20 6.68 -14.65
N TYR A 163 0.69 7.59 -14.97
CA TYR A 163 1.82 7.35 -15.87
C TYR A 163 2.99 8.29 -15.58
N GLY A 164 4.19 7.89 -16.04
CA GLY A 164 5.38 8.73 -15.91
C GLY A 164 5.33 9.93 -16.86
N SER A 165 5.71 11.09 -16.38
CA SER A 165 5.92 12.28 -17.19
C SER A 165 7.32 12.32 -17.82
N SER A 166 7.51 13.17 -18.81
CA SER A 166 8.80 13.33 -19.49
C SER A 166 9.90 13.89 -18.60
N ASP A 167 9.54 14.58 -17.53
CA ASP A 167 10.46 15.18 -16.55
C ASP A 167 10.76 14.27 -15.35
N GLY A 168 10.17 13.05 -15.33
CA GLY A 168 10.42 12.03 -14.31
C GLY A 168 9.43 12.02 -13.15
N GLY A 169 8.37 12.84 -13.21
CA GLY A 169 7.28 12.81 -12.23
C GLY A 169 6.19 11.79 -12.59
N VAL A 170 5.14 11.75 -11.80
CA VAL A 170 3.93 10.95 -12.04
C VAL A 170 2.77 11.88 -12.34
N VAL A 171 1.99 11.52 -13.34
CA VAL A 171 0.81 12.25 -13.79
C VAL A 171 -0.43 11.44 -13.53
N MET A 172 -1.42 12.03 -12.89
CA MET A 172 -2.78 11.53 -12.80
C MET A 172 -3.64 12.28 -13.83
N SER A 173 -4.33 11.55 -14.71
CA SER A 173 -5.05 12.13 -15.84
C SER A 173 -6.28 11.31 -16.23
N THR A 174 -7.21 11.93 -16.95
CA THR A 174 -8.30 11.26 -17.64
C THR A 174 -8.15 11.20 -19.16
N ALA A 175 -7.16 11.84 -19.73
CA ALA A 175 -6.98 11.94 -21.18
C ALA A 175 -5.65 11.41 -21.70
N GLY A 176 -4.57 11.57 -20.99
CA GLY A 176 -3.21 11.42 -21.48
C GLY A 176 -2.91 10.15 -22.28
N LYS A 177 -1.96 10.27 -23.21
CA LYS A 177 -1.22 9.12 -23.71
C LYS A 177 -0.31 8.64 -22.60
N ILE A 178 -0.34 7.34 -22.34
CA ILE A 178 0.67 6.70 -21.50
C ILE A 178 1.98 6.77 -22.28
N GLU A 179 2.89 7.63 -21.84
CA GLU A 179 4.12 7.90 -22.58
C GLU A 179 5.33 7.18 -21.97
N LYS A 180 5.26 6.82 -20.68
CA LYS A 180 6.41 6.24 -19.96
C LYS A 180 5.98 5.48 -18.71
N ASP A 181 6.72 4.41 -18.42
CA ASP A 181 6.71 3.73 -17.13
C ASP A 181 7.25 4.64 -16.03
N TRP A 182 6.85 4.38 -14.81
CA TRP A 182 7.32 5.12 -13.65
C TRP A 182 7.51 4.18 -12.45
N ASP A 183 8.48 4.52 -11.60
CA ASP A 183 8.79 3.74 -10.41
C ASP A 183 8.20 4.35 -9.14
N GLY A 184 7.82 5.61 -9.16
CA GLY A 184 7.23 6.32 -8.03
C GLY A 184 7.59 7.81 -7.98
N CYS A 185 6.89 8.54 -7.12
CA CYS A 185 7.17 9.94 -6.79
C CYS A 185 6.74 10.24 -5.35
N HIS A 186 7.16 11.38 -4.81
CA HIS A 186 6.48 11.91 -3.63
C HIS A 186 5.06 12.32 -4.00
N ILE A 187 4.09 12.00 -3.13
CA ILE A 187 2.67 12.30 -3.40
C ILE A 187 2.44 13.79 -3.68
N ALA A 188 3.14 14.67 -2.94
CA ALA A 188 3.05 16.12 -3.16
C ALA A 188 3.58 16.58 -4.54
N GLU A 189 4.34 15.76 -5.24
CA GLU A 189 4.88 16.02 -6.59
C GLU A 189 3.99 15.47 -7.70
N LEU A 190 2.86 14.85 -7.36
CA LEU A 190 1.89 14.33 -8.31
C LEU A 190 1.37 15.47 -9.20
N GLN A 191 1.47 15.28 -10.50
CA GLN A 191 0.97 16.21 -11.50
C GLN A 191 -0.45 15.83 -11.90
N LEU A 192 -1.31 16.83 -12.11
CA LEU A 192 -2.68 16.62 -12.58
C LEU A 192 -2.82 17.13 -14.01
N GLU A 193 -3.33 16.30 -14.91
CA GLU A 193 -3.61 16.66 -16.30
C GLU A 193 -5.09 16.41 -16.61
N GLU A 194 -5.78 17.46 -17.11
CA GLU A 194 -7.23 17.46 -17.33
C GLU A 194 -8.08 17.18 -16.07
N LEU A 195 -7.50 17.40 -14.90
CA LEU A 195 -8.16 17.30 -13.60
C LEU A 195 -7.91 18.61 -12.84
N GLU A 196 -8.95 19.17 -12.25
CA GLU A 196 -8.83 20.37 -11.40
C GLU A 196 -8.25 20.04 -10.01
N ASP A 197 -8.53 18.82 -9.51
CA ASP A 197 -8.02 18.28 -8.28
C ASP A 197 -7.96 16.74 -8.37
N VAL A 198 -7.34 16.09 -7.37
CA VAL A 198 -7.36 14.63 -7.24
C VAL A 198 -8.82 14.18 -7.13
N PRO A 199 -9.25 13.24 -7.98
CA PRO A 199 -10.65 12.82 -7.99
C PRO A 199 -11.00 11.94 -6.78
N GLU A 200 -12.24 12.03 -6.34
CA GLU A 200 -12.78 11.29 -5.20
C GLU A 200 -12.50 9.77 -5.25
N ILE A 201 -12.48 9.19 -6.44
CA ILE A 201 -12.18 7.76 -6.59
C ILE A 201 -10.73 7.43 -6.19
N ALA A 202 -9.78 8.34 -6.41
CA ALA A 202 -8.39 8.13 -6.00
C ALA A 202 -8.24 8.15 -4.47
N TYR A 203 -8.97 9.03 -3.79
CA TYR A 203 -9.06 9.01 -2.32
C TYR A 203 -9.70 7.72 -1.82
N LYS A 204 -10.85 7.34 -2.36
CA LYS A 204 -11.56 6.11 -1.96
C LYS A 204 -10.74 4.84 -2.14
N LEU A 205 -9.88 4.80 -3.15
CA LEU A 205 -8.97 3.69 -3.38
C LEU A 205 -7.70 3.76 -2.52
N GLY A 206 -7.55 4.79 -1.68
CA GLY A 206 -6.36 4.97 -0.85
C GLY A 206 -5.08 5.26 -1.65
N ILE A 207 -5.20 5.68 -2.92
CA ILE A 207 -4.05 6.01 -3.77
C ILE A 207 -3.41 7.31 -3.31
N VAL A 208 -4.22 8.28 -2.88
CA VAL A 208 -3.76 9.60 -2.45
C VAL A 208 -4.57 10.02 -1.22
N PRO A 209 -3.96 10.54 -0.15
CA PRO A 209 -4.68 11.08 1.01
C PRO A 209 -5.31 12.45 0.69
N HIS A 210 -6.30 12.88 1.47
CA HIS A 210 -6.95 14.19 1.25
C HIS A 210 -6.00 15.38 1.41
N ASP A 211 -4.99 15.27 2.28
CA ASP A 211 -3.96 16.30 2.47
C ASP A 211 -2.70 16.08 1.63
N TRP A 212 -2.84 15.50 0.46
CA TRP A 212 -1.75 15.04 -0.39
C TRP A 212 -0.68 16.09 -0.71
N LYS A 213 -1.05 17.37 -0.76
CA LYS A 213 -0.12 18.47 -1.07
C LYS A 213 0.91 18.72 0.04
N ASN A 214 0.62 18.29 1.26
CA ASN A 214 1.49 18.43 2.42
C ASN A 214 2.19 17.12 2.78
N GLU A 215 1.88 16.02 2.08
CA GLU A 215 2.46 14.72 2.36
C GLU A 215 3.90 14.58 1.87
N THR A 216 4.73 13.99 2.69
CA THR A 216 6.11 13.60 2.35
C THR A 216 6.22 12.15 1.90
N ALA A 217 5.15 11.39 2.04
CA ALA A 217 5.08 10.00 1.62
C ALA A 217 5.25 9.84 0.10
N GLY A 218 5.72 8.69 -0.32
CA GLY A 218 5.85 8.33 -1.73
C GLY A 218 4.72 7.42 -2.19
N ILE A 219 4.31 7.57 -3.43
CA ILE A 219 3.49 6.61 -4.15
C ILE A 219 4.39 5.81 -5.09
N TRP A 220 4.27 4.49 -5.03
CA TRP A 220 5.11 3.57 -5.79
C TRP A 220 4.22 2.53 -6.46
N ALA A 221 4.47 2.23 -7.71
CA ALA A 221 3.82 1.16 -8.42
C ALA A 221 4.81 0.48 -9.35
N ASP A 222 4.70 -0.82 -9.46
CA ASP A 222 5.35 -1.57 -10.52
C ASP A 222 4.44 -1.44 -11.75
N SER A 223 4.81 -0.54 -12.65
CA SER A 223 4.04 -0.25 -13.85
C SER A 223 4.73 -0.90 -15.05
N GLU A 224 4.51 -2.18 -15.27
CA GLU A 224 4.90 -2.80 -16.52
C GLU A 224 3.92 -2.38 -17.63
N LEU A 225 4.39 -1.58 -18.57
CA LEU A 225 3.69 -1.27 -19.82
C LEU A 225 3.94 -2.41 -20.83
N GLU A 226 3.41 -3.61 -20.61
CA GLU A 226 3.34 -4.62 -21.65
C GLU A 226 2.08 -4.52 -22.50
#